data_dbe5132f13e8bce113056d5d4a14001e
#
_entry.id   dbe5132f13e8bce113056d5d4a14001e
#
_cell.length_a   1.000
_cell.length_b   1.000
_cell.length_c   1.000
_cell.angle_alpha   90.00
_cell.angle_beta   90.00
_cell.angle_gamma   90.00
#
_symmetry.space_group_name_H-M   'P 1'
#
loop_
_entity.id
_entity.type
_entity.pdbx_description
1 polymer ?
#
loop_
_entity_poly.entity_id
_entity_poly.type
_entity_poly.pdbx_seq_one_letter_code
_entity_poly.pdbx_strand_id
1 'polypeptide(L)'
;MKQSLGVCYYPEHWDTSIWENDARQMKELGLSWVRIGEFAWKEIEPTEGQFNFEWLDKAIKILGQAGLKVVLGTPTATPPKWVLDKYPDMLSKDINGNIRGFGSRRHYCFSHSGYIEQCKDIVTRLAKRYGKNPYVCAWQTDNEYGCHDTTISYSDTARDAFRTWLRYKYPGKGNDGDIEALNKEWGNVFWSMKYDNFDEINLPNLTVTEPNPAHILDFRRFSSDQVA
;
A
#
# COMPACT_ATOMS: atom_id res chain seq x y z
N MET A 1 18.81 -23.07 14.54
CA MET A 1 17.78 -22.95 13.48
C MET A 1 18.45 -23.29 12.17
N LYS A 2 17.90 -24.21 11.35
CA LYS A 2 18.48 -24.56 10.05
C LYS A 2 18.19 -23.38 9.09
N GLN A 3 19.23 -22.81 8.48
CA GLN A 3 19.08 -21.77 7.47
C GLN A 3 18.34 -22.31 6.25
N SER A 4 17.52 -21.49 5.63
CA SER A 4 16.81 -21.82 4.38
C SER A 4 16.92 -20.63 3.42
N LEU A 5 17.03 -20.95 2.13
CA LEU A 5 17.14 -19.98 1.04
C LEU A 5 15.82 -19.86 0.30
N GLY A 6 15.54 -18.69 -0.23
CA GLY A 6 14.39 -18.43 -1.09
C GLY A 6 14.70 -17.37 -2.14
N VAL A 7 13.83 -17.29 -3.14
CA VAL A 7 13.91 -16.31 -4.23
C VAL A 7 12.53 -15.68 -4.48
N CYS A 8 12.51 -14.54 -5.14
CA CYS A 8 11.32 -14.02 -5.79
C CYS A 8 11.23 -14.63 -7.20
N TYR A 9 10.04 -15.02 -7.59
CA TYR A 9 9.74 -15.54 -8.92
C TYR A 9 8.46 -14.92 -9.43
N TYR A 10 8.42 -14.62 -10.71
CA TYR A 10 7.30 -13.96 -11.37
C TYR A 10 6.79 -14.84 -12.52
N PRO A 11 6.02 -15.90 -12.21
CA PRO A 11 5.56 -16.84 -13.24
C PRO A 11 4.73 -16.14 -14.33
N GLU A 12 4.01 -15.08 -13.99
CA GLU A 12 3.23 -14.27 -14.92
C GLU A 12 4.06 -13.57 -16.01
N HIS A 13 5.39 -13.49 -15.86
CA HIS A 13 6.30 -12.93 -16.86
C HIS A 13 6.76 -13.95 -17.91
N TRP A 14 6.48 -15.24 -17.70
CA TRP A 14 7.09 -16.32 -18.48
C TRP A 14 6.05 -17.27 -19.08
N ASP A 15 6.38 -17.87 -20.21
CA ASP A 15 5.57 -18.93 -20.78
C ASP A 15 5.43 -20.09 -19.79
N THR A 16 4.24 -20.66 -19.70
CA THR A 16 3.95 -21.74 -18.74
C THR A 16 4.75 -23.01 -18.99
N SER A 17 5.31 -23.20 -20.18
CA SER A 17 6.12 -24.37 -20.54
C SER A 17 7.45 -24.46 -19.79
N ILE A 18 7.96 -23.31 -19.27
CA ILE A 18 9.24 -23.32 -18.54
C ILE A 18 9.06 -23.48 -17.02
N TRP A 19 7.86 -23.30 -16.47
CA TRP A 19 7.64 -23.23 -15.02
C TRP A 19 8.07 -24.51 -14.27
N GLU A 20 7.83 -25.69 -14.84
CA GLU A 20 8.24 -26.97 -14.24
C GLU A 20 9.77 -27.11 -14.20
N ASN A 21 10.44 -26.68 -15.27
CA ASN A 21 11.89 -26.67 -15.33
C ASN A 21 12.48 -25.68 -14.33
N ASP A 22 11.91 -24.47 -14.22
CA ASP A 22 12.35 -23.45 -13.26
C ASP A 22 12.19 -23.95 -11.82
N ALA A 23 11.03 -24.53 -11.49
CA ALA A 23 10.77 -25.09 -10.17
C ALA A 23 11.76 -26.21 -9.81
N ARG A 24 12.08 -27.10 -10.77
CA ARG A 24 13.07 -28.15 -10.61
C ARG A 24 14.47 -27.57 -10.37
N GLN A 25 14.91 -26.59 -11.17
CA GLN A 25 16.20 -25.92 -11.01
C GLN A 25 16.32 -25.22 -9.65
N MET A 26 15.29 -24.49 -9.22
CA MET A 26 15.25 -23.89 -7.89
C MET A 26 15.49 -24.93 -6.79
N LYS A 27 14.84 -26.09 -6.91
CA LYS A 27 15.01 -27.19 -5.94
C LYS A 27 16.40 -27.80 -5.97
N GLU A 28 16.96 -28.02 -7.16
CA GLU A 28 18.34 -28.54 -7.35
C GLU A 28 19.39 -27.60 -6.75
N LEU A 29 19.16 -26.26 -6.82
CA LEU A 29 19.98 -25.25 -6.18
C LEU A 29 19.83 -25.19 -4.65
N GLY A 30 18.95 -26.01 -4.06
CA GLY A 30 18.74 -26.07 -2.62
C GLY A 30 17.78 -25.01 -2.07
N LEU A 31 17.04 -24.32 -2.94
CA LEU A 31 16.01 -23.37 -2.49
C LEU A 31 14.86 -24.12 -1.80
N SER A 32 14.26 -23.47 -0.82
CA SER A 32 13.16 -23.99 -0.02
C SER A 32 11.92 -23.13 -0.08
N TRP A 33 12.07 -21.84 -0.40
CA TRP A 33 11.02 -20.84 -0.43
C TRP A 33 11.01 -20.11 -1.76
N VAL A 34 9.81 -19.75 -2.21
CA VAL A 34 9.61 -18.92 -3.39
C VAL A 34 8.49 -17.95 -3.14
N ARG A 35 8.73 -16.67 -3.38
CA ARG A 35 7.71 -15.61 -3.29
C ARG A 35 7.17 -15.30 -4.68
N ILE A 36 5.85 -15.23 -4.80
CA ILE A 36 5.14 -14.95 -6.06
C ILE A 36 3.96 -14.03 -5.82
N GLY A 37 3.50 -13.36 -6.87
CA GLY A 37 2.19 -12.71 -6.96
C GLY A 37 2.08 -11.29 -6.41
N GLU A 38 3.11 -10.73 -5.80
CA GLU A 38 3.07 -9.42 -5.13
C GLU A 38 2.83 -8.23 -6.08
N PHE A 39 2.95 -8.42 -7.38
CA PHE A 39 2.71 -7.39 -8.39
C PHE A 39 1.68 -7.79 -9.44
N ALA A 40 1.01 -8.92 -9.27
CA ALA A 40 0.20 -9.56 -10.29
C ALA A 40 -1.29 -9.16 -10.26
N TRP A 41 -1.67 -7.99 -9.70
CA TRP A 41 -3.09 -7.63 -9.59
C TRP A 41 -3.79 -7.63 -10.95
N LYS A 42 -3.17 -7.04 -11.99
CA LYS A 42 -3.74 -6.99 -13.33
C LYS A 42 -3.96 -8.37 -13.94
N GLU A 43 -3.07 -9.34 -13.67
CA GLU A 43 -3.19 -10.71 -14.15
C GLU A 43 -4.26 -11.51 -13.37
N ILE A 44 -4.44 -11.19 -12.10
CA ILE A 44 -5.47 -11.79 -11.23
C ILE A 44 -6.85 -11.20 -11.53
N GLU A 45 -6.92 -9.90 -11.75
CA GLU A 45 -8.16 -9.16 -12.03
C GLU A 45 -7.96 -8.23 -13.23
N PRO A 46 -8.05 -8.76 -14.45
CA PRO A 46 -7.87 -8.01 -15.70
C PRO A 46 -8.83 -6.82 -15.86
N THR A 47 -10.04 -6.96 -15.38
CA THR A 47 -11.08 -5.92 -15.31
C THR A 47 -11.83 -6.07 -13.99
N GLU A 48 -12.45 -5.00 -13.53
CA GLU A 48 -13.19 -4.98 -12.27
C GLU A 48 -14.16 -6.16 -12.16
N GLY A 49 -14.03 -6.94 -11.10
CA GLY A 49 -14.88 -8.09 -10.80
C GLY A 49 -14.65 -9.34 -11.64
N GLN A 50 -13.76 -9.30 -12.63
CA GLN A 50 -13.42 -10.45 -13.45
C GLN A 50 -12.08 -11.04 -13.00
N PHE A 51 -12.13 -12.19 -12.33
CA PHE A 51 -10.96 -12.81 -11.73
C PHE A 51 -10.46 -14.01 -12.56
N ASN A 52 -9.15 -14.03 -12.80
CA ASN A 52 -8.42 -15.12 -13.42
C ASN A 52 -7.41 -15.70 -12.44
N PHE A 53 -7.77 -16.77 -11.75
CA PHE A 53 -6.88 -17.45 -10.80
C PHE A 53 -6.18 -18.68 -11.40
N GLU A 54 -6.54 -19.09 -12.61
CA GLU A 54 -6.09 -20.37 -13.20
C GLU A 54 -4.57 -20.46 -13.31
N TRP A 55 -3.94 -19.39 -13.77
CA TRP A 55 -2.49 -19.33 -13.88
C TRP A 55 -1.81 -19.40 -12.50
N LEU A 56 -2.36 -18.71 -11.49
CA LEU A 56 -1.80 -18.69 -10.13
C LEU A 56 -1.99 -20.02 -9.42
N ASP A 57 -3.15 -20.68 -9.61
CA ASP A 57 -3.39 -22.04 -9.14
C ASP A 57 -2.35 -23.02 -9.73
N LYS A 58 -2.10 -22.92 -11.05
CA LYS A 58 -1.11 -23.76 -11.76
C LYS A 58 0.31 -23.51 -11.24
N ALA A 59 0.70 -22.22 -11.08
CA ALA A 59 2.02 -21.85 -10.59
C ALA A 59 2.26 -22.40 -9.16
N ILE A 60 1.31 -22.15 -8.24
CA ILE A 60 1.39 -22.65 -6.86
C ILE A 60 1.51 -24.18 -6.83
N LYS A 61 0.73 -24.88 -7.66
CA LYS A 61 0.78 -26.35 -7.74
C LYS A 61 2.14 -26.85 -8.23
N ILE A 62 2.68 -26.30 -9.30
CA ILE A 62 3.98 -26.68 -9.86
C ILE A 62 5.09 -26.47 -8.83
N LEU A 63 5.16 -25.28 -8.23
CA LEU A 63 6.17 -24.96 -7.22
C LEU A 63 6.06 -25.87 -5.99
N GLY A 64 4.83 -26.11 -5.51
CA GLY A 64 4.59 -26.97 -4.36
C GLY A 64 4.92 -28.44 -4.64
N GLN A 65 4.60 -28.96 -5.81
CA GLN A 65 4.94 -30.34 -6.23
C GLN A 65 6.45 -30.53 -6.37
N ALA A 66 7.20 -29.49 -6.74
CA ALA A 66 8.67 -29.51 -6.73
C ALA A 66 9.27 -29.46 -5.30
N GLY A 67 8.43 -29.34 -4.26
CA GLY A 67 8.86 -29.29 -2.86
C GLY A 67 9.31 -27.90 -2.40
N LEU A 68 8.87 -26.84 -3.07
CA LEU A 68 9.06 -25.46 -2.66
C LEU A 68 7.89 -24.98 -1.82
N LYS A 69 8.15 -24.14 -0.83
CA LYS A 69 7.15 -23.46 -0.01
C LYS A 69 6.84 -22.09 -0.62
N VAL A 70 5.59 -21.83 -0.89
CA VAL A 70 5.16 -20.58 -1.50
C VAL A 70 4.90 -19.52 -0.44
N VAL A 71 5.50 -18.35 -0.62
CA VAL A 71 5.09 -17.09 0.02
C VAL A 71 4.22 -16.35 -0.98
N LEU A 72 2.93 -16.23 -0.70
CA LEU A 72 2.02 -15.52 -1.60
C LEU A 72 1.95 -14.04 -1.22
N GLY A 73 2.30 -13.16 -2.16
CA GLY A 73 2.20 -11.71 -2.00
C GLY A 73 0.79 -11.21 -2.26
N THR A 74 0.33 -10.21 -1.47
CA THR A 74 -0.85 -9.43 -1.83
C THR A 74 -0.45 -8.34 -2.81
N PRO A 75 -1.14 -8.18 -3.96
CA PRO A 75 -0.65 -7.35 -5.06
C PRO A 75 -0.99 -5.86 -4.92
N THR A 76 -1.22 -5.39 -3.70
CA THR A 76 -1.73 -4.05 -3.40
C THR A 76 -0.77 -2.92 -3.78
N ALA A 77 0.53 -3.21 -3.90
CA ALA A 77 1.52 -2.22 -4.34
C ALA A 77 1.37 -1.76 -5.80
N THR A 78 0.62 -2.50 -6.62
CA THR A 78 0.48 -2.26 -8.07
C THR A 78 -0.98 -2.32 -8.53
N PRO A 79 -1.84 -1.40 -8.06
CA PRO A 79 -3.22 -1.36 -8.55
C PRO A 79 -3.23 -1.17 -10.07
N PRO A 80 -4.07 -1.94 -10.81
CA PRO A 80 -4.13 -1.87 -12.25
C PRO A 80 -4.77 -0.57 -12.74
N LYS A 81 -4.56 -0.25 -14.01
CA LYS A 81 -5.05 0.99 -14.63
C LYS A 81 -6.56 1.21 -14.46
N TRP A 82 -7.35 0.14 -14.47
CA TRP A 82 -8.80 0.26 -14.30
C TRP A 82 -9.21 0.78 -12.90
N VAL A 83 -8.42 0.50 -11.84
CA VAL A 83 -8.66 1.07 -10.50
C VAL A 83 -8.46 2.59 -10.56
N LEU A 84 -7.40 3.05 -11.24
CA LEU A 84 -7.15 4.47 -11.42
C LEU A 84 -8.23 5.14 -12.28
N ASP A 85 -8.70 4.46 -13.33
CA ASP A 85 -9.78 5.00 -14.18
C ASP A 85 -11.08 5.17 -13.41
N LYS A 86 -11.32 4.28 -12.45
CA LYS A 86 -12.47 4.36 -11.54
C LYS A 86 -12.29 5.46 -10.48
N TYR A 87 -11.07 5.65 -9.99
CA TYR A 87 -10.73 6.59 -8.90
C TYR A 87 -9.53 7.47 -9.31
N PRO A 88 -9.70 8.43 -10.23
CA PRO A 88 -8.57 9.25 -10.69
C PRO A 88 -7.96 10.13 -9.60
N ASP A 89 -8.71 10.44 -8.56
CA ASP A 89 -8.29 11.20 -7.39
C ASP A 89 -7.51 10.39 -6.35
N MET A 90 -7.32 9.08 -6.59
CA MET A 90 -6.49 8.25 -5.72
C MET A 90 -4.99 8.51 -5.88
N LEU A 91 -4.57 9.22 -6.92
CA LEU A 91 -3.15 9.49 -7.15
C LEU A 91 -2.54 10.30 -6.03
N SER A 92 -1.37 9.86 -5.58
CA SER A 92 -0.59 10.62 -4.60
C SER A 92 0.05 11.85 -5.24
N LYS A 93 0.34 12.87 -4.42
CA LYS A 93 1.13 14.04 -4.82
C LYS A 93 2.43 14.08 -4.04
N ASP A 94 3.50 14.52 -4.68
CA ASP A 94 4.79 14.76 -4.03
C ASP A 94 4.77 16.04 -3.17
N ILE A 95 5.88 16.35 -2.52
CA ILE A 95 6.02 17.54 -1.66
C ILE A 95 5.81 18.86 -2.42
N ASN A 96 6.06 18.87 -3.74
CA ASN A 96 5.88 20.03 -4.60
C ASN A 96 4.45 20.13 -5.17
N GLY A 97 3.56 19.18 -4.80
CA GLY A 97 2.19 19.12 -5.28
C GLY A 97 2.03 18.47 -6.65
N ASN A 98 3.10 17.90 -7.23
CA ASN A 98 3.02 17.21 -8.50
C ASN A 98 2.37 15.83 -8.33
N ILE A 99 1.46 15.50 -9.26
CA ILE A 99 0.79 14.20 -9.26
C ILE A 99 1.79 13.10 -9.64
N ARG A 100 1.83 12.02 -8.86
CA ARG A 100 2.58 10.80 -9.15
C ARG A 100 1.73 9.92 -10.06
N GLY A 101 2.05 9.90 -11.36
CA GLY A 101 1.26 9.23 -12.37
C GLY A 101 1.40 7.70 -12.39
N PHE A 102 0.51 7.06 -13.15
CA PHE A 102 0.58 5.64 -13.48
C PHE A 102 1.82 5.30 -14.32
N GLY A 103 2.29 4.06 -14.23
CA GLY A 103 3.45 3.55 -14.99
C GLY A 103 4.56 3.00 -14.10
N SER A 104 4.32 2.97 -12.80
CA SER A 104 5.19 2.35 -11.79
C SER A 104 4.32 1.74 -10.70
N ARG A 105 4.89 1.41 -9.55
CA ARG A 105 4.17 0.98 -8.35
C ARG A 105 3.92 2.16 -7.41
N ARG A 106 2.96 2.03 -6.47
CA ARG A 106 2.70 2.99 -5.38
C ARG A 106 2.33 4.39 -5.82
N HIS A 107 1.56 4.51 -6.89
CA HIS A 107 1.05 5.79 -7.39
C HIS A 107 -0.20 6.29 -6.63
N TYR A 108 -0.67 5.56 -5.63
CA TYR A 108 -1.88 5.84 -4.85
C TYR A 108 -1.59 6.57 -3.53
N CYS A 109 -2.61 7.24 -3.02
CA CYS A 109 -2.66 7.76 -1.66
C CYS A 109 -3.24 6.68 -0.73
N PHE A 110 -2.51 6.33 0.33
CA PHE A 110 -2.96 5.33 1.31
C PHE A 110 -4.27 5.72 2.02
N SER A 111 -4.61 7.02 2.06
CA SER A 111 -5.84 7.50 2.68
C SER A 111 -7.07 7.40 1.76
N HIS A 112 -6.91 6.97 0.49
CA HIS A 112 -8.01 6.97 -0.46
C HIS A 112 -8.95 5.78 -0.22
N SER A 113 -10.21 6.06 0.18
CA SER A 113 -11.18 5.03 0.58
C SER A 113 -11.49 4.03 -0.55
N GLY A 114 -11.66 4.51 -1.79
CA GLY A 114 -11.91 3.63 -2.94
C GLY A 114 -10.75 2.67 -3.22
N TYR A 115 -9.50 3.13 -3.11
CA TYR A 115 -8.33 2.26 -3.20
C TYR A 115 -8.32 1.22 -2.06
N ILE A 116 -8.59 1.64 -0.82
CA ILE A 116 -8.65 0.73 0.34
C ILE A 116 -9.71 -0.36 0.13
N GLU A 117 -10.89 0.00 -0.37
CA GLU A 117 -11.96 -1.00 -0.63
C GLU A 117 -11.56 -1.99 -1.73
N GLN A 118 -10.89 -1.56 -2.79
CA GLN A 118 -10.37 -2.46 -3.82
C GLN A 118 -9.28 -3.40 -3.26
N CYS A 119 -8.39 -2.87 -2.41
CA CYS A 119 -7.41 -3.71 -1.70
C CYS A 119 -8.07 -4.75 -0.81
N LYS A 120 -9.09 -4.38 -0.05
CA LYS A 120 -9.86 -5.33 0.80
C LYS A 120 -10.51 -6.44 -0.03
N ASP A 121 -11.09 -6.11 -1.20
CA ASP A 121 -11.74 -7.13 -2.05
C ASP A 121 -10.71 -8.12 -2.59
N ILE A 122 -9.65 -7.66 -3.26
CA ILE A 122 -8.64 -8.56 -3.85
C ILE A 122 -7.96 -9.42 -2.77
N VAL A 123 -7.57 -8.82 -1.64
CA VAL A 123 -6.92 -9.56 -0.53
C VAL A 123 -7.86 -10.59 0.08
N THR A 124 -9.14 -10.24 0.27
CA THR A 124 -10.15 -11.17 0.79
C THR A 124 -10.34 -12.37 -0.14
N ARG A 125 -10.37 -12.16 -1.45
CA ARG A 125 -10.50 -13.24 -2.44
C ARG A 125 -9.29 -14.15 -2.44
N LEU A 126 -8.07 -13.58 -2.42
CA LEU A 126 -6.84 -14.35 -2.31
C LEU A 126 -6.81 -15.19 -1.02
N ALA A 127 -7.13 -14.57 0.12
CA ALA A 127 -7.15 -15.25 1.41
C ALA A 127 -8.19 -16.39 1.46
N LYS A 128 -9.39 -16.17 0.93
CA LYS A 128 -10.44 -17.20 0.84
C LYS A 128 -10.01 -18.37 -0.05
N ARG A 129 -9.35 -18.10 -1.18
CA ARG A 129 -8.92 -19.12 -2.12
C ARG A 129 -7.73 -19.91 -1.64
N TYR A 130 -6.71 -19.24 -1.11
CA TYR A 130 -5.40 -19.84 -0.83
C TYR A 130 -5.09 -20.05 0.64
N GLY A 131 -5.91 -19.54 1.56
CA GLY A 131 -5.66 -19.63 3.00
C GLY A 131 -5.60 -21.05 3.58
N LYS A 132 -6.10 -22.05 2.83
CA LYS A 132 -6.00 -23.48 3.19
C LYS A 132 -5.20 -24.28 2.18
N ASN A 133 -4.51 -23.65 1.23
CA ASN A 133 -3.71 -24.34 0.24
C ASN A 133 -2.42 -24.87 0.91
N PRO A 134 -2.12 -26.18 0.82
CA PRO A 134 -1.00 -26.79 1.54
C PRO A 134 0.37 -26.29 1.07
N TYR A 135 0.47 -25.70 -0.10
CA TYR A 135 1.71 -25.17 -0.66
C TYR A 135 1.96 -23.71 -0.31
N VAL A 136 0.90 -22.93 0.05
CA VAL A 136 1.02 -21.55 0.51
C VAL A 136 1.34 -21.58 2.00
N CYS A 137 2.62 -21.40 2.32
CA CYS A 137 3.13 -21.54 3.68
C CYS A 137 3.33 -20.23 4.42
N ALA A 138 3.30 -19.11 3.70
CA ALA A 138 3.40 -17.77 4.26
C ALA A 138 2.75 -16.74 3.34
N TRP A 139 2.50 -15.56 3.88
CA TRP A 139 1.96 -14.40 3.18
C TRP A 139 2.89 -13.22 3.33
N GLN A 140 3.02 -12.43 2.26
CA GLN A 140 3.59 -11.09 2.31
C GLN A 140 2.45 -10.09 2.09
N THR A 141 2.20 -9.26 3.08
CA THR A 141 1.24 -8.15 2.97
C THR A 141 1.90 -7.00 2.25
N ASP A 142 1.37 -6.60 1.09
CA ASP A 142 1.96 -5.55 0.24
C ASP A 142 3.44 -5.82 -0.12
N ASN A 143 4.17 -4.82 -0.59
CA ASN A 143 5.61 -4.92 -0.86
C ASN A 143 6.34 -3.62 -0.54
N GLU A 144 7.38 -3.70 0.30
CA GLU A 144 8.26 -2.58 0.63
C GLU A 144 7.53 -1.30 1.08
N TYR A 145 6.74 -1.39 2.14
CA TYR A 145 6.09 -0.21 2.73
C TYR A 145 7.11 0.93 2.93
N GLY A 146 6.77 2.12 2.46
CA GLY A 146 7.60 3.31 2.62
C GLY A 146 8.76 3.47 1.64
N CYS A 147 8.95 2.56 0.68
CA CYS A 147 9.98 2.75 -0.35
C CYS A 147 9.73 4.05 -1.14
N HIS A 148 10.80 4.78 -1.47
CA HIS A 148 10.76 6.03 -2.24
C HIS A 148 9.82 7.11 -1.65
N ASP A 149 9.70 7.18 -0.31
CA ASP A 149 8.82 8.11 0.42
C ASP A 149 7.34 8.06 -0.04
N THR A 150 6.88 6.90 -0.51
CA THR A 150 5.53 6.75 -1.08
C THR A 150 4.42 6.63 -0.03
N THR A 151 4.75 6.52 1.26
CA THR A 151 3.77 6.59 2.34
C THR A 151 3.23 7.99 2.55
N ILE A 152 3.98 9.01 2.13
CA ILE A 152 3.61 10.41 2.29
C ILE A 152 2.97 10.91 0.99
N SER A 153 1.73 11.36 1.08
CA SER A 153 1.00 11.99 -0.02
C SER A 153 0.55 13.38 0.37
N TYR A 154 0.79 14.35 -0.51
CA TYR A 154 0.29 15.72 -0.38
C TYR A 154 -0.96 15.97 -1.24
N SER A 155 -1.78 14.93 -1.43
CA SER A 155 -3.06 15.00 -2.14
C SER A 155 -4.17 15.61 -1.29
N ASP A 156 -5.25 16.03 -1.95
CA ASP A 156 -6.44 16.54 -1.25
C ASP A 156 -7.05 15.46 -0.36
N THR A 157 -7.07 14.22 -0.82
CA THR A 157 -7.51 13.07 -0.02
C THR A 157 -6.68 12.90 1.27
N ALA A 158 -5.35 13.05 1.17
CA ALA A 158 -4.48 13.00 2.35
C ALA A 158 -4.74 14.18 3.30
N ARG A 159 -4.99 15.39 2.76
CA ARG A 159 -5.34 16.58 3.57
C ARG A 159 -6.60 16.34 4.39
N ASP A 160 -7.65 15.86 3.76
CA ASP A 160 -8.95 15.69 4.42
C ASP A 160 -8.90 14.55 5.46
N ALA A 161 -8.17 13.48 5.16
CA ALA A 161 -7.88 12.41 6.11
C ALA A 161 -7.01 12.91 7.29
N PHE A 162 -6.01 13.75 7.03
CA PHE A 162 -5.17 14.34 8.07
C PHE A 162 -5.96 15.24 9.01
N ARG A 163 -6.87 16.07 8.50
CA ARG A 163 -7.80 16.89 9.30
C ARG A 163 -8.66 16.01 10.22
N THR A 164 -9.16 14.90 9.69
CA THR A 164 -9.92 13.93 10.49
C THR A 164 -9.06 13.30 11.58
N TRP A 165 -7.83 12.90 11.25
CA TRP A 165 -6.86 12.33 12.20
C TRP A 165 -6.51 13.35 13.30
N LEU A 166 -6.33 14.63 12.95
CA LEU A 166 -6.06 15.69 13.92
C LEU A 166 -7.24 15.89 14.89
N ARG A 167 -8.49 15.88 14.41
CA ARG A 167 -9.67 15.96 15.30
C ARG A 167 -9.69 14.80 16.30
N TYR A 168 -9.31 13.62 15.88
CA TYR A 168 -9.20 12.46 16.76
C TYR A 168 -8.04 12.60 17.76
N LYS A 169 -6.89 13.08 17.32
CA LYS A 169 -5.70 13.27 18.16
C LYS A 169 -5.90 14.39 19.21
N TYR A 170 -6.62 15.42 18.85
CA TYR A 170 -6.95 16.56 19.74
C TYR A 170 -8.46 16.53 20.04
N PRO A 171 -8.90 15.64 20.95
CA PRO A 171 -10.33 15.42 21.17
C PRO A 171 -10.97 16.64 21.87
N GLY A 172 -12.09 17.09 21.31
CA GLY A 172 -12.94 18.13 21.86
C GLY A 172 -14.30 17.59 22.29
N LYS A 173 -15.28 18.47 22.34
CA LYS A 173 -16.67 18.08 22.57
C LYS A 173 -17.28 17.50 21.28
N GLY A 174 -17.79 16.28 21.34
CA GLY A 174 -18.28 15.58 20.15
C GLY A 174 -17.14 15.18 19.20
N ASN A 175 -17.36 15.29 17.89
CA ASN A 175 -16.41 14.94 16.84
C ASN A 175 -15.63 16.13 16.28
N ASP A 176 -15.82 17.34 16.81
CA ASP A 176 -15.27 18.56 16.22
C ASP A 176 -13.79 18.78 16.56
N GLY A 177 -13.26 18.03 17.54
CA GLY A 177 -11.89 18.24 18.02
C GLY A 177 -11.73 19.50 18.87
N ASP A 178 -10.54 19.72 19.43
CA ASP A 178 -10.16 20.91 20.20
C ASP A 178 -9.04 21.67 19.44
N ILE A 179 -9.43 22.68 18.67
CA ILE A 179 -8.49 23.47 17.87
C ILE A 179 -7.55 24.32 18.76
N GLU A 180 -7.99 24.75 19.94
CA GLU A 180 -7.15 25.51 20.86
C GLU A 180 -6.06 24.61 21.48
N ALA A 181 -6.38 23.34 21.77
CA ALA A 181 -5.38 22.35 22.19
C ALA A 181 -4.33 22.12 21.11
N LEU A 182 -4.74 22.00 19.84
CA LEU A 182 -3.82 21.89 18.71
C LEU A 182 -2.94 23.13 18.58
N ASN A 183 -3.56 24.34 18.58
CA ASN A 183 -2.84 25.60 18.47
C ASN A 183 -1.77 25.76 19.56
N LYS A 184 -2.11 25.35 20.79
CA LYS A 184 -1.18 25.36 21.93
C LYS A 184 -0.04 24.37 21.74
N GLU A 185 -0.35 23.13 21.36
CA GLU A 185 0.65 22.05 21.17
C GLU A 185 1.63 22.39 20.03
N TRP A 186 1.10 22.96 18.92
CA TRP A 186 1.93 23.37 17.79
C TRP A 186 2.65 24.71 17.99
N GLY A 187 2.36 25.45 19.07
CA GLY A 187 2.95 26.75 19.34
C GLY A 187 2.54 27.83 18.33
N ASN A 188 1.33 27.77 17.82
CA ASN A 188 0.83 28.59 16.69
C ASN A 188 0.65 30.09 17.03
N VAL A 189 0.94 30.50 18.25
CA VAL A 189 1.07 31.94 18.59
C VAL A 189 2.21 32.60 17.81
N PHE A 190 3.28 31.82 17.57
CA PHE A 190 4.42 32.28 16.80
C PHE A 190 4.03 32.52 15.33
N TRP A 191 4.44 33.63 14.75
CA TRP A 191 4.13 34.08 13.39
C TRP A 191 2.63 34.15 13.06
N SER A 192 1.77 34.28 14.06
CA SER A 192 0.28 34.35 13.88
C SER A 192 -0.28 33.14 13.11
N MET A 193 0.23 31.93 13.39
CA MET A 193 -0.17 30.71 12.69
C MET A 193 -1.39 30.01 13.31
N LYS A 194 -2.13 30.65 14.24
CA LYS A 194 -3.32 30.06 14.84
C LYS A 194 -4.39 29.78 13.78
N TYR A 195 -5.02 28.64 13.92
CA TYR A 195 -6.20 28.23 13.16
C TYR A 195 -7.47 28.44 14.00
N ASP A 196 -8.55 28.84 13.37
CA ASP A 196 -9.87 28.96 14.03
C ASP A 196 -10.62 27.60 14.00
N ASN A 197 -10.32 26.75 13.01
CA ASN A 197 -10.91 25.43 12.88
C ASN A 197 -9.98 24.47 12.10
N PHE A 198 -10.27 23.17 12.17
CA PHE A 198 -9.46 22.15 11.49
C PHE A 198 -9.52 22.21 9.97
N ASP A 199 -10.57 22.80 9.38
CA ASP A 199 -10.73 22.85 7.92
C ASP A 199 -9.80 23.89 7.26
N GLU A 200 -9.21 24.77 8.06
CA GLU A 200 -8.19 25.71 7.61
C GLU A 200 -6.81 25.07 7.47
N ILE A 201 -6.58 23.91 8.11
CA ILE A 201 -5.27 23.27 8.13
C ILE A 201 -4.98 22.67 6.77
N ASN A 202 -3.91 23.12 6.12
CA ASN A 202 -3.35 22.52 4.92
C ASN A 202 -2.24 21.51 5.27
N LEU A 203 -1.68 20.84 4.26
CA LEU A 203 -0.53 19.96 4.46
C LEU A 203 0.76 20.78 4.61
N PRO A 204 1.77 20.27 5.36
CA PRO A 204 3.00 21.03 5.66
C PRO A 204 3.99 21.02 4.49
N ASN A 205 3.54 21.51 3.34
CA ASN A 205 4.33 21.71 2.14
C ASN A 205 3.96 23.07 1.53
N LEU A 206 4.65 23.53 0.54
CA LEU A 206 4.40 24.76 -0.23
C LEU A 206 4.32 26.05 0.64
N THR A 207 4.91 26.03 1.82
CA THR A 207 5.10 27.24 2.63
C THR A 207 6.28 28.06 2.09
N VAL A 208 6.29 29.37 2.33
CA VAL A 208 7.36 30.26 1.83
C VAL A 208 8.71 29.93 2.48
N THR A 209 8.68 29.58 3.76
CA THR A 209 9.85 29.10 4.52
C THR A 209 9.52 27.73 5.11
N GLU A 210 10.37 27.25 6.05
CA GLU A 210 10.12 25.96 6.70
C GLU A 210 8.76 25.94 7.41
N PRO A 211 7.94 24.92 7.17
CA PRO A 211 6.67 24.76 7.87
C PRO A 211 6.89 24.48 9.36
N ASN A 212 5.87 24.72 10.19
CA ASN A 212 5.91 24.45 11.62
C ASN A 212 6.35 23.00 11.92
N PRO A 213 7.42 22.80 12.71
CA PRO A 213 7.97 21.46 13.01
C PRO A 213 6.95 20.50 13.67
N ALA A 214 6.08 21.00 14.53
CA ALA A 214 5.03 20.21 15.17
C ALA A 214 3.99 19.74 14.13
N HIS A 215 3.62 20.60 13.18
CA HIS A 215 2.77 20.25 12.05
C HIS A 215 3.41 19.14 11.18
N ILE A 216 4.70 19.29 10.82
CA ILE A 216 5.43 18.26 10.06
C ILE A 216 5.43 16.93 10.81
N LEU A 217 5.70 16.97 12.13
CA LEU A 217 5.75 15.76 12.95
C LEU A 217 4.40 15.04 12.98
N ASP A 218 3.31 15.77 13.16
CA ASP A 218 1.98 15.18 13.17
C ASP A 218 1.57 14.65 11.80
N PHE A 219 1.94 15.34 10.73
CA PHE A 219 1.69 14.84 9.37
C PHE A 219 2.47 13.54 9.07
N ARG A 220 3.70 13.42 9.55
CA ARG A 220 4.48 12.17 9.42
C ARG A 220 3.87 11.03 10.23
N ARG A 221 3.41 11.30 11.47
CA ARG A 221 2.69 10.32 12.29
C ARG A 221 1.41 9.85 11.61
N PHE A 222 0.59 10.79 11.15
CA PHE A 222 -0.59 10.48 10.34
C PHE A 222 -0.25 9.59 9.15
N SER A 223 0.77 9.96 8.36
CA SER A 223 1.18 9.19 7.17
C SER A 223 1.62 7.76 7.53
N SER A 224 2.26 7.56 8.69
CA SER A 224 2.58 6.23 9.22
C SER A 224 1.33 5.45 9.61
N ASP A 225 0.39 6.09 10.32
CA ASP A 225 -0.84 5.46 10.78
C ASP A 225 -1.77 5.03 9.61
N GLN A 226 -1.65 5.69 8.44
CA GLN A 226 -2.42 5.30 7.25
C GLN A 226 -1.93 3.98 6.62
N VAL A 227 -0.73 3.55 6.93
CA VAL A 227 -0.12 2.32 6.39
C VAL A 227 -0.33 1.14 7.34
N ALA A 228 -0.50 1.41 8.63
CA ALA A 228 -0.70 0.40 9.67
C ALA A 228 -2.13 -0.11 9.73
#